data_239ef509be61bd4114bd31ddaca8440d
#
_entry.id   239ef509be61bd4114bd31ddaca8440d
#
_cell.length_a   1.000
_cell.length_b   1.000
_cell.length_c   1.000
_cell.angle_alpha   90.00
_cell.angle_beta   90.00
_cell.angle_gamma   90.00
#
_symmetry.space_group_name_H-M   'P 1'
#
loop_
_entity.id
_entity.type
_entity.pdbx_description
1 polymer ?
#
loop_
_entity_poly.entity_id
_entity_poly.type
_entity_poly.pdbx_seq_one_letter_code
_entity_poly.pdbx_strand_id
1 'polypeptide(L)'
;PCPITSTYWRFVEVTLTTKVLNDNSWATIREVSSAGLGANYWAVGDVKEIKINGKVGNTTFSNLAVNVFILGFNHNSAREGGNKIHFQIGKIGSAAVALCDSKYNTNISGTGYFIWNTNNTNSGGWNACYKRKTLYGNDGTPTSPVANSLMAALPSELLAVMQPVT
;
A
#
# COMPACT_ATOMS: atom_id res chain seq x y z
N PRO A 1 -30.91 34.58 34.16
CA PRO A 1 -30.61 33.17 33.96
C PRO A 1 -29.64 33.05 32.79
N CYS A 2 -28.43 32.59 33.10
CA CYS A 2 -27.41 32.33 32.10
C CYS A 2 -27.75 31.01 31.39
N PRO A 3 -27.81 30.94 30.06
CA PRO A 3 -28.03 29.67 29.42
C PRO A 3 -26.79 28.79 29.60
N ILE A 4 -26.97 27.65 30.26
CA ILE A 4 -25.95 26.61 30.33
C ILE A 4 -25.87 26.00 28.96
N THR A 5 -24.89 26.43 28.15
CA THR A 5 -24.51 25.71 26.93
C THR A 5 -23.83 24.43 27.36
N SER A 6 -24.53 23.32 27.31
CA SER A 6 -23.95 22.01 27.57
C SER A 6 -22.93 21.70 26.50
N THR A 7 -21.65 21.78 26.83
CA THR A 7 -20.56 21.30 25.99
C THR A 7 -20.56 19.79 26.11
N TYR A 8 -21.03 19.10 25.09
CA TYR A 8 -20.96 17.63 24.99
C TYR A 8 -19.51 17.24 24.70
N TRP A 9 -18.84 16.64 25.66
CA TRP A 9 -17.57 15.99 25.48
C TRP A 9 -17.84 14.62 24.81
N ARG A 10 -17.46 14.47 23.58
CA ARG A 10 -17.48 13.18 22.90
C ARG A 10 -16.18 12.45 23.23
N PHE A 11 -16.24 11.47 24.09
CA PHE A 11 -15.13 10.53 24.24
C PHE A 11 -15.09 9.71 22.96
N VAL A 12 -14.06 9.93 22.14
CA VAL A 12 -13.71 8.99 21.09
C VAL A 12 -13.03 7.83 21.80
N GLU A 13 -13.65 6.67 21.79
CA GLU A 13 -13.04 5.44 22.27
C GLU A 13 -11.82 5.19 21.40
N VAL A 14 -10.64 5.56 21.90
CA VAL A 14 -9.37 5.25 21.23
C VAL A 14 -9.16 3.76 21.44
N THR A 15 -9.40 2.97 20.44
CA THR A 15 -9.00 1.56 20.43
C THR A 15 -7.51 1.53 20.82
N LEU A 16 -7.17 0.83 21.90
CA LEU A 16 -5.82 0.79 22.44
C LEU A 16 -4.86 0.35 21.35
N THR A 17 -4.09 1.30 20.83
CA THR A 17 -3.04 1.04 19.85
C THR A 17 -1.92 0.26 20.52
N THR A 18 -1.56 -0.89 19.97
CA THR A 18 -0.44 -1.67 20.48
C THR A 18 0.87 -1.25 19.84
N LYS A 19 1.98 -1.51 20.54
CA LYS A 19 3.34 -1.31 20.00
C LYS A 19 3.71 -2.36 18.96
N VAL A 20 2.93 -3.42 18.84
CA VAL A 20 3.10 -4.45 17.79
C VAL A 20 2.30 -4.04 16.57
N LEU A 21 2.96 -3.61 15.52
CA LEU A 21 2.31 -3.09 14.31
C LEU A 21 1.29 -4.08 13.73
N ASN A 22 1.63 -5.37 13.72
CA ASN A 22 0.78 -6.41 13.14
C ASN A 22 -0.57 -6.57 13.85
N ASP A 23 -0.66 -6.23 15.14
CA ASP A 23 -1.88 -6.41 15.93
C ASP A 23 -2.88 -5.26 15.76
N ASN A 24 -2.50 -4.22 15.03
CA ASN A 24 -3.35 -3.06 14.76
C ASN A 24 -4.10 -3.22 13.44
N SER A 25 -5.34 -2.77 13.40
CA SER A 25 -6.08 -2.66 12.15
C SER A 25 -5.49 -1.57 11.24
N TRP A 26 -5.75 -1.64 9.95
CA TRP A 26 -5.35 -0.56 9.02
C TRP A 26 -6.03 0.76 9.34
N ALA A 27 -7.27 0.73 9.83
CA ALA A 27 -7.99 1.90 10.32
C ALA A 27 -7.25 2.55 11.51
N THR A 28 -6.86 1.76 12.50
CA THR A 28 -6.07 2.24 13.66
C THR A 28 -4.74 2.84 13.23
N ILE A 29 -4.03 2.17 12.31
CA ILE A 29 -2.76 2.68 11.77
C ILE A 29 -2.96 4.03 11.09
N ARG A 30 -4.03 4.19 10.32
CA ARG A 30 -4.39 5.47 9.70
C ARG A 30 -4.67 6.56 10.71
N GLU A 31 -5.44 6.27 11.77
CA GLU A 31 -5.76 7.23 12.84
C GLU A 31 -4.50 7.71 13.54
N VAL A 32 -3.62 6.78 13.94
CA VAL A 32 -2.33 7.09 14.57
C VAL A 32 -1.44 7.90 13.62
N SER A 33 -1.39 7.54 12.33
CA SER A 33 -0.67 8.30 11.32
C SER A 33 -1.20 9.71 11.19
N SER A 34 -2.52 9.87 11.05
CA SER A 34 -3.18 11.17 10.90
C SER A 34 -2.97 12.10 12.10
N ALA A 35 -2.86 11.53 13.29
CA ALA A 35 -2.52 12.26 14.52
C ALA A 35 -1.03 12.63 14.60
N GLY A 36 -0.18 12.20 13.68
CA GLY A 36 1.26 12.45 13.71
C GLY A 36 2.03 11.59 14.71
N LEU A 37 1.40 10.54 15.25
CA LEU A 37 1.93 9.74 16.34
C LEU A 37 2.62 8.44 15.87
N GLY A 38 2.72 8.19 14.56
CA GLY A 38 3.26 6.93 14.02
C GLY A 38 4.59 6.53 14.63
N ALA A 39 5.56 7.45 14.67
CA ALA A 39 6.89 7.19 15.22
C ALA A 39 6.93 7.03 16.75
N ASN A 40 5.86 7.38 17.47
CA ASN A 40 5.76 7.16 18.90
C ASN A 40 5.35 5.71 19.24
N TYR A 41 4.70 5.04 18.29
CA TYR A 41 4.21 3.68 18.46
C TYR A 41 5.08 2.65 17.75
N TRP A 42 5.56 2.96 16.55
CA TRP A 42 6.25 2.01 15.67
C TRP A 42 7.57 2.57 15.16
N ALA A 43 8.44 1.66 14.70
CA ALA A 43 9.74 1.97 14.14
C ALA A 43 9.84 1.60 12.66
N VAL A 44 10.82 2.17 11.95
CA VAL A 44 11.20 1.73 10.62
C VAL A 44 11.63 0.27 10.69
N GLY A 45 11.10 -0.54 9.78
CA GLY A 45 11.31 -1.99 9.76
C GLY A 45 10.25 -2.81 10.46
N ASP A 46 9.36 -2.20 11.27
CA ASP A 46 8.22 -2.92 11.84
C ASP A 46 7.33 -3.46 10.74
N VAL A 47 6.85 -4.68 10.93
CA VAL A 47 6.13 -5.44 9.89
C VAL A 47 4.67 -5.64 10.23
N LYS A 48 3.87 -5.72 9.17
CA LYS A 48 2.48 -6.19 9.23
C LYS A 48 2.25 -7.18 8.11
N GLU A 49 1.64 -8.32 8.44
CA GLU A 49 1.21 -9.28 7.44
C GLU A 49 -0.03 -8.79 6.69
N ILE A 50 -0.01 -8.95 5.39
CA ILE A 50 -1.18 -8.82 4.51
C ILE A 50 -1.36 -10.13 3.72
N LYS A 51 -2.56 -10.34 3.20
CA LYS A 51 -2.84 -11.47 2.31
C LYS A 51 -3.17 -10.95 0.93
N ILE A 52 -2.33 -11.28 -0.04
CA ILE A 52 -2.59 -11.03 -1.45
C ILE A 52 -3.54 -12.12 -1.94
N ASN A 53 -4.67 -11.70 -2.50
CA ASN A 53 -5.70 -12.61 -2.97
C ASN A 53 -6.30 -12.10 -4.28
N GLY A 54 -6.30 -12.95 -5.30
CA GLY A 54 -6.79 -12.58 -6.62
C GLY A 54 -5.73 -12.73 -7.70
N LYS A 55 -5.99 -12.11 -8.84
CA LYS A 55 -5.18 -12.26 -10.03
C LYS A 55 -4.28 -11.04 -10.25
N VAL A 56 -3.00 -11.29 -10.46
CA VAL A 56 -2.03 -10.27 -10.89
C VAL A 56 -1.44 -10.72 -12.21
N GLY A 57 -1.80 -10.05 -13.28
CA GLY A 57 -1.52 -10.53 -14.61
C GLY A 57 -2.22 -11.87 -14.89
N ASN A 58 -1.47 -12.92 -15.11
CA ASN A 58 -1.97 -14.28 -15.28
C ASN A 58 -1.74 -15.18 -14.06
N THR A 59 -1.03 -14.70 -13.05
CA THR A 59 -0.79 -15.44 -11.80
C THR A 59 -1.97 -15.22 -10.85
N THR A 60 -2.52 -16.30 -10.32
CA THR A 60 -3.56 -16.25 -9.30
C THR A 60 -2.95 -16.54 -7.94
N PHE A 61 -3.21 -15.65 -7.00
CA PHE A 61 -2.84 -15.81 -5.60
C PHE A 61 -4.06 -16.19 -4.78
N SER A 62 -3.89 -17.13 -3.86
CA SER A 62 -4.91 -17.56 -2.92
C SER A 62 -4.41 -17.32 -1.50
N ASN A 63 -4.80 -16.18 -0.91
CA ASN A 63 -4.43 -15.81 0.45
C ASN A 63 -2.91 -15.88 0.72
N LEU A 64 -2.10 -15.46 -0.24
CA LEU A 64 -0.64 -15.46 -0.08
C LEU A 64 -0.24 -14.46 1.00
N ALA A 65 0.28 -14.96 2.11
CA ALA A 65 0.80 -14.11 3.19
C ALA A 65 2.08 -13.41 2.76
N VAL A 66 2.08 -12.09 2.87
CA VAL A 66 3.22 -11.22 2.53
C VAL A 66 3.39 -10.20 3.63
N ASN A 67 4.63 -9.93 4.00
CA ASN A 67 4.92 -8.84 4.92
C ASN A 67 5.01 -7.50 4.18
N VAL A 68 4.37 -6.51 4.74
CA VAL A 68 4.69 -5.11 4.48
C VAL A 68 5.41 -4.54 5.69
N PHE A 69 6.36 -3.64 5.47
CA PHE A 69 7.12 -3.04 6.55
C PHE A 69 7.16 -1.52 6.42
N ILE A 70 7.32 -0.86 7.56
CA ILE A 70 7.48 0.58 7.59
C ILE A 70 8.81 0.96 6.95
N LEU A 71 8.76 1.68 5.83
CA LEU A 71 9.91 2.26 5.16
C LEU A 71 10.35 3.56 5.85
N GLY A 72 9.41 4.30 6.39
CA GLY A 72 9.68 5.54 7.12
C GLY A 72 8.45 6.38 7.40
N PHE A 73 8.72 7.49 8.05
CA PHE A 73 7.72 8.47 8.45
C PHE A 73 8.01 9.80 7.76
N ASN A 74 7.01 10.41 7.16
CA ASN A 74 7.08 11.76 6.59
C ASN A 74 8.20 11.98 5.56
N HIS A 75 8.61 10.95 4.81
CA HIS A 75 9.73 11.01 3.86
C HIS A 75 9.59 12.12 2.82
N ASN A 76 8.37 12.40 2.40
CA ASN A 76 8.07 13.34 1.33
C ASN A 76 7.12 14.45 1.80
N SER A 77 7.29 14.88 3.05
CA SER A 77 6.39 15.84 3.70
C SER A 77 6.23 17.16 2.96
N ALA A 78 7.24 17.57 2.21
CA ALA A 78 7.18 18.78 1.39
C ALA A 78 6.12 18.70 0.26
N ARG A 79 5.81 17.50 -0.21
CA ARG A 79 4.82 17.27 -1.28
C ARG A 79 3.52 16.67 -0.77
N GLU A 80 3.61 15.74 0.17
CA GLU A 80 2.48 14.94 0.65
C GLU A 80 1.86 15.47 1.93
N GLY A 81 2.44 16.52 2.50
CA GLY A 81 2.14 16.96 3.86
C GLY A 81 2.74 16.02 4.92
N GLY A 82 2.57 16.40 6.18
CA GLY A 82 3.00 15.57 7.31
C GLY A 82 2.07 14.39 7.61
N ASN A 83 2.39 13.68 8.68
CA ASN A 83 1.56 12.62 9.24
C ASN A 83 1.34 11.44 8.28
N LYS A 84 2.41 11.02 7.60
CA LYS A 84 2.41 9.88 6.67
C LYS A 84 3.32 8.77 7.16
N ILE A 85 2.85 7.54 7.05
CA ILE A 85 3.65 6.32 7.22
C ILE A 85 3.79 5.69 5.84
N HIS A 86 5.02 5.50 5.39
CA HIS A 86 5.32 4.85 4.12
C HIS A 86 5.60 3.38 4.35
N PHE A 87 4.93 2.53 3.57
CA PHE A 87 5.08 1.09 3.62
C PHE A 87 5.66 0.56 2.32
N GLN A 88 6.35 -0.55 2.42
CA GLN A 88 6.84 -1.32 1.28
C GLN A 88 6.46 -2.78 1.44
N ILE A 89 6.05 -3.43 0.36
CA ILE A 89 5.90 -4.89 0.32
C ILE A 89 7.29 -5.50 0.40
N GLY A 90 7.48 -6.37 1.39
CA GLY A 90 8.73 -7.06 1.64
C GLY A 90 8.78 -8.46 1.05
N LYS A 91 9.69 -9.25 1.59
CA LYS A 91 9.85 -10.66 1.25
C LYS A 91 8.78 -11.51 1.95
N ILE A 92 8.43 -12.63 1.33
CA ILE A 92 7.65 -13.69 1.96
C ILE A 92 8.64 -14.58 2.71
N GLY A 93 8.59 -14.56 4.04
CA GLY A 93 9.62 -15.17 4.86
C GLY A 93 10.99 -14.62 4.50
N SER A 94 11.95 -15.48 4.14
CA SER A 94 13.29 -15.10 3.68
C SER A 94 13.43 -15.05 2.14
N ALA A 95 12.41 -15.47 1.40
CA ALA A 95 12.46 -15.59 -0.05
C ALA A 95 11.82 -14.39 -0.76
N ALA A 96 12.39 -13.95 -1.86
CA ALA A 96 11.74 -13.06 -2.79
C ALA A 96 10.70 -13.84 -3.60
N VAL A 97 9.51 -13.26 -3.82
CA VAL A 97 8.44 -13.88 -4.58
C VAL A 97 8.05 -13.01 -5.75
N ALA A 98 7.94 -13.62 -6.93
CA ALA A 98 7.43 -12.95 -8.11
C ALA A 98 5.92 -12.70 -7.96
N LEU A 99 5.50 -11.46 -8.16
CA LEU A 99 4.09 -11.06 -8.09
C LEU A 99 3.39 -11.07 -9.46
N CYS A 100 4.03 -11.63 -10.47
CA CYS A 100 3.46 -11.77 -11.80
C CYS A 100 4.03 -12.99 -12.51
N ASP A 101 3.31 -13.47 -13.51
CA ASP A 101 3.69 -14.62 -14.29
C ASP A 101 4.72 -14.30 -15.40
N SER A 102 5.15 -15.34 -16.10
CA SER A 102 6.13 -15.26 -17.19
C SER A 102 5.68 -14.39 -18.37
N LYS A 103 4.38 -14.20 -18.57
CA LYS A 103 3.89 -13.34 -19.65
C LYS A 103 4.23 -11.88 -19.47
N TYR A 104 4.36 -11.44 -18.21
CA TYR A 104 4.85 -10.11 -17.88
C TYR A 104 6.38 -10.03 -17.84
N ASN A 105 7.05 -11.15 -17.97
CA ASN A 105 8.50 -11.26 -18.06
C ASN A 105 8.98 -11.44 -19.51
N THR A 106 8.08 -11.41 -20.47
CA THR A 106 8.46 -11.48 -21.89
C THR A 106 8.71 -10.07 -22.42
N ASN A 107 9.70 -9.95 -23.30
CA ASN A 107 9.84 -8.74 -24.09
C ASN A 107 8.86 -8.77 -25.29
N ILE A 108 8.89 -7.73 -26.12
CA ILE A 108 8.08 -7.62 -27.33
C ILE A 108 8.32 -8.80 -28.29
N SER A 109 9.49 -9.40 -28.26
CA SER A 109 9.84 -10.57 -29.09
C SER A 109 9.53 -11.91 -28.42
N GLY A 110 8.94 -11.92 -27.25
CA GLY A 110 8.54 -13.14 -26.56
C GLY A 110 9.67 -13.91 -25.88
N THR A 111 10.77 -13.28 -25.57
CA THR A 111 11.99 -13.95 -25.04
C THR A 111 12.13 -13.97 -23.52
N GLY A 112 11.06 -13.77 -22.77
CA GLY A 112 11.08 -14.04 -21.34
C GLY A 112 11.68 -12.94 -20.44
N TYR A 113 11.74 -11.69 -20.88
CA TYR A 113 12.22 -10.58 -20.08
C TYR A 113 11.07 -9.81 -19.44
N PHE A 114 11.29 -9.35 -18.22
CA PHE A 114 10.35 -8.50 -17.53
C PHE A 114 10.31 -7.11 -18.19
N ILE A 115 9.21 -6.80 -18.85
CA ILE A 115 9.09 -5.54 -19.59
C ILE A 115 8.57 -4.41 -18.74
N TRP A 116 9.17 -3.23 -18.91
CA TRP A 116 8.68 -1.97 -18.34
C TRP A 116 7.63 -1.32 -19.23
N ASN A 117 7.80 -1.41 -20.53
CA ASN A 117 6.88 -0.90 -21.53
C ASN A 117 6.65 -1.95 -22.63
N THR A 118 5.56 -1.81 -23.36
CA THR A 118 5.23 -2.66 -24.52
C THR A 118 6.07 -2.33 -25.74
N ASN A 119 6.67 -1.16 -25.77
CA ASN A 119 7.58 -0.71 -26.83
C ASN A 119 8.97 -0.42 -26.24
N ASN A 120 10.00 -0.48 -27.07
CA ASN A 120 11.36 -0.14 -26.68
C ASN A 120 11.50 1.39 -26.55
N THR A 121 10.91 1.95 -25.50
CA THR A 121 10.92 3.38 -25.21
C THR A 121 10.88 3.63 -23.70
N ASN A 122 11.53 4.69 -23.27
CA ASN A 122 11.43 5.23 -21.90
C ASN A 122 10.70 6.60 -21.88
N SER A 123 10.05 6.98 -22.98
CA SER A 123 9.31 8.23 -23.09
C SER A 123 8.23 8.32 -22.00
N GLY A 124 8.17 9.45 -21.31
CA GLY A 124 7.27 9.69 -20.18
C GLY A 124 7.73 9.05 -18.87
N GLY A 125 8.88 8.39 -18.85
CA GLY A 125 9.51 7.82 -17.64
C GLY A 125 8.62 6.86 -16.87
N TRP A 126 8.78 6.83 -15.55
CA TRP A 126 8.01 5.95 -14.67
C TRP A 126 6.49 6.19 -14.75
N ASN A 127 6.07 7.45 -14.91
CA ASN A 127 4.65 7.80 -14.98
C ASN A 127 3.93 7.21 -16.21
N ALA A 128 4.63 7.06 -17.33
CA ALA A 128 4.09 6.46 -18.55
C ALA A 128 4.30 4.94 -18.63
N CYS A 129 5.06 4.38 -17.70
CA CYS A 129 5.47 2.98 -17.72
C CYS A 129 4.27 2.04 -17.66
N TYR A 130 4.19 1.11 -18.63
CA TYR A 130 3.15 0.08 -18.70
C TYR A 130 3.08 -0.76 -17.43
N LYS A 131 4.23 -1.16 -16.89
CA LYS A 131 4.31 -1.93 -15.65
C LYS A 131 3.65 -1.21 -14.48
N ARG A 132 3.94 0.08 -14.31
CA ARG A 132 3.33 0.90 -13.27
C ARG A 132 1.82 0.99 -13.44
N LYS A 133 1.39 1.31 -14.64
CA LYS A 133 -0.02 1.55 -14.94
C LYS A 133 -0.85 0.29 -14.81
N THR A 134 -0.43 -0.77 -15.47
CA THR A 134 -1.23 -1.99 -15.65
C THR A 134 -0.94 -3.04 -14.58
N LEU A 135 0.32 -3.42 -14.40
CA LEU A 135 0.66 -4.51 -13.49
C LEU A 135 0.55 -4.11 -12.01
N TYR A 136 1.03 -2.93 -11.67
CA TYR A 136 0.85 -2.39 -10.32
C TYR A 136 -0.52 -1.75 -10.10
N GLY A 137 -1.18 -1.34 -11.17
CA GLY A 137 -2.56 -0.85 -11.15
C GLY A 137 -2.71 0.65 -10.94
N ASN A 138 -1.65 1.43 -11.22
CA ASN A 138 -1.69 2.88 -10.99
C ASN A 138 -2.57 3.69 -11.97
N ASP A 139 -3.15 3.05 -12.99
CA ASP A 139 -4.23 3.67 -13.80
C ASP A 139 -5.59 3.61 -13.09
N GLY A 140 -5.69 2.85 -12.00
CA GLY A 140 -6.85 2.83 -11.10
C GLY A 140 -6.60 3.62 -9.83
N THR A 141 -7.58 3.57 -8.95
CA THR A 141 -7.50 4.11 -7.59
C THR A 141 -7.69 2.98 -6.57
N PRO A 142 -7.35 3.17 -5.29
CA PRO A 142 -7.66 2.18 -4.26
C PRO A 142 -9.13 1.78 -4.19
N THR A 143 -10.05 2.69 -4.55
CA THR A 143 -11.50 2.44 -4.59
C THR A 143 -11.99 1.86 -5.92
N SER A 144 -11.18 1.95 -6.97
CA SER A 144 -11.46 1.41 -8.31
C SER A 144 -10.17 0.91 -8.95
N PRO A 145 -9.60 -0.19 -8.45
CA PRO A 145 -8.33 -0.71 -8.94
C PRO A 145 -8.47 -1.29 -10.35
N VAL A 146 -7.39 -1.23 -11.11
CA VAL A 146 -7.31 -1.91 -12.41
C VAL A 146 -7.45 -3.42 -12.21
N ALA A 147 -8.32 -4.07 -12.95
CA ALA A 147 -8.52 -5.51 -12.87
C ALA A 147 -7.21 -6.27 -13.18
N ASN A 148 -6.99 -7.38 -12.47
CA ASN A 148 -5.79 -8.21 -12.59
C ASN A 148 -4.48 -7.46 -12.32
N SER A 149 -4.51 -6.42 -11.50
CA SER A 149 -3.33 -5.71 -11.03
C SER A 149 -2.98 -6.10 -9.59
N LEU A 150 -1.77 -5.74 -9.15
CA LEU A 150 -1.36 -5.93 -7.77
C LEU A 150 -2.29 -5.16 -6.81
N MET A 151 -2.67 -3.93 -7.16
CA MET A 151 -3.60 -3.14 -6.35
C MET A 151 -4.95 -3.86 -6.16
N ALA A 152 -5.48 -4.49 -7.22
CA ALA A 152 -6.74 -5.23 -7.13
C ALA A 152 -6.65 -6.49 -6.24
N ALA A 153 -5.45 -6.99 -6.00
CA ALA A 153 -5.21 -8.18 -5.18
C ALA A 153 -4.86 -7.86 -3.71
N LEU A 154 -4.76 -6.57 -3.35
CA LEU A 154 -4.52 -6.13 -1.98
C LEU A 154 -5.79 -6.23 -1.13
N PRO A 155 -5.66 -6.38 0.21
CA PRO A 155 -6.80 -6.35 1.12
C PRO A 155 -7.60 -5.06 1.01
N SER A 156 -8.92 -5.17 1.04
CA SER A 156 -9.82 -4.02 0.92
C SER A 156 -9.65 -3.00 2.06
N GLU A 157 -9.37 -3.46 3.27
CA GLU A 157 -9.11 -2.60 4.42
C GLU A 157 -7.80 -1.81 4.28
N LEU A 158 -6.80 -2.34 3.58
CA LEU A 158 -5.60 -1.60 3.23
C LEU A 158 -5.91 -0.56 2.14
N LEU A 159 -6.62 -0.97 1.10
CA LEU A 159 -7.02 -0.06 0.01
C LEU A 159 -7.81 1.14 0.52
N ALA A 160 -8.67 0.93 1.53
CA ALA A 160 -9.49 1.99 2.12
C ALA A 160 -8.69 3.10 2.81
N VAL A 161 -7.45 2.83 3.18
CA VAL A 161 -6.57 3.80 3.88
C VAL A 161 -5.39 4.27 3.05
N MET A 162 -5.14 3.65 1.90
CA MET A 162 -4.06 4.05 1.00
C MET A 162 -4.25 5.45 0.46
N GLN A 163 -3.15 6.17 0.33
CA GLN A 163 -3.10 7.48 -0.30
C GLN A 163 -2.03 7.46 -1.40
N PRO A 164 -2.25 8.18 -2.51
CA PRO A 164 -1.23 8.28 -3.55
C PRO A 164 0.03 8.97 -3.01
N VAL A 165 1.17 8.50 -3.47
CA VAL A 165 2.47 9.14 -3.31
C VAL A 165 2.66 10.09 -4.50
N THR A 166 2.91 11.37 -4.24
CA THR A 166 3.03 12.43 -5.26
C THR A 166 4.47 12.86 -5.50
#